data_eca6327d022c0e4b400962144b252556
#
_entry.id   eca6327d022c0e4b400962144b252556
#
_cell.length_a   1.000
_cell.length_b   1.000
_cell.length_c   1.000
_cell.angle_alpha   90.00
_cell.angle_beta   90.00
_cell.angle_gamma   90.00
#
_symmetry.space_group_name_H-M   'P 1'
#
loop_
_entity.id
_entity.type
_entity.pdbx_description
1 polymer ?
#
loop_
_entity_poly.entity_id
_entity_poly.type
_entity_poly.pdbx_seq_one_letter_code
_entity_poly.pdbx_strand_id
1 'polypeptide(L)'
;QNGAGKTTTLRAVTGILAFDEGDALICGNSIKQKPVLCKQLTAYIPDSPDLYEYLTGIQYLNYVCDIFGVGKAERTERIRKYADMFRISGDLGSLISSYSHGMKQKLAIIAALAHEPRLMILDEPFVGLDPEAAFRLKEVFREMVNAGSAIFFSTHVLDVAEKLCNKIAIIKGGRLVASGTTEEVRGDESLESVFLEVLESDAH
;
A
#
# COMPACT_ATOMS: atom_id res chain seq x y z
N GLN A 1 -8.21 15.01 0.40
CA GLN A 1 -7.36 16.13 -0.05
C GLN A 1 -5.91 15.90 0.36
N ASN A 2 -4.98 16.58 -0.32
CA ASN A 2 -3.59 16.62 0.13
C ASN A 2 -3.52 17.32 1.50
N GLY A 3 -2.69 16.82 2.41
CA GLY A 3 -2.60 17.34 3.77
C GLY A 3 -3.73 16.93 4.73
N ALA A 4 -4.69 16.13 4.32
CA ALA A 4 -5.80 15.68 5.17
C ALA A 4 -5.37 14.75 6.33
N GLY A 5 -4.14 14.23 6.34
CA GLY A 5 -3.63 13.32 7.37
C GLY A 5 -3.53 11.84 6.92
N LYS A 6 -3.77 11.51 5.65
CA LYS A 6 -3.70 10.14 5.13
C LYS A 6 -2.35 9.48 5.40
N THR A 7 -1.27 10.03 4.87
CA THR A 7 0.11 9.54 5.05
C THR A 7 0.50 9.46 6.52
N THR A 8 0.13 10.46 7.33
CA THR A 8 0.37 10.47 8.78
C THR A 8 -0.29 9.29 9.46
N THR A 9 -1.55 9.02 9.13
CA THR A 9 -2.30 7.86 9.65
C THR A 9 -1.64 6.55 9.25
N LEU A 10 -1.28 6.39 7.96
CA LEU A 10 -0.60 5.17 7.48
C LEU A 10 0.74 4.95 8.21
N ARG A 11 1.54 5.99 8.41
CA ARG A 11 2.82 5.91 9.14
C ARG A 11 2.62 5.61 10.63
N ALA A 12 1.56 6.10 11.24
CA ALA A 12 1.22 5.76 12.62
C ALA A 12 0.82 4.29 12.77
N VAL A 13 -0.09 3.80 11.90
CA VAL A 13 -0.54 2.40 11.92
C VAL A 13 0.61 1.41 11.66
N THR A 14 1.60 1.80 10.86
CA THR A 14 2.80 0.96 10.57
C THR A 14 3.87 1.05 11.65
N GLY A 15 3.69 1.91 12.66
CA GLY A 15 4.69 2.13 13.71
C GLY A 15 5.96 2.82 13.23
N ILE A 16 5.89 3.57 12.11
CA ILE A 16 6.95 4.46 11.63
C ILE A 16 6.88 5.80 12.37
N LEU A 17 5.65 6.27 12.63
CA LEU A 17 5.39 7.46 13.41
C LEU A 17 4.80 7.07 14.77
N ALA A 18 5.42 7.57 15.84
CA ALA A 18 4.85 7.41 17.19
C ALA A 18 3.57 8.26 17.33
N PHE A 19 2.63 7.77 18.13
CA PHE A 19 1.41 8.49 18.47
C PHE A 19 1.09 8.31 19.97
N ASP A 20 0.52 9.35 20.57
CA ASP A 20 0.37 9.43 22.03
C ASP A 20 -0.76 8.56 22.54
N GLU A 21 -1.95 8.67 21.95
CA GLU A 21 -3.16 8.01 22.41
C GLU A 21 -3.65 6.95 21.42
N GLY A 22 -4.45 6.01 21.92
CA GLY A 22 -5.00 4.92 21.15
C GLY A 22 -4.02 3.79 20.89
N ASP A 23 -4.40 2.84 20.05
CA ASP A 23 -3.59 1.71 19.60
C ASP A 23 -3.98 1.30 18.18
N ALA A 24 -3.11 0.60 17.50
CA ALA A 24 -3.39 -0.05 16.21
C ALA A 24 -3.14 -1.56 16.35
N LEU A 25 -4.15 -2.36 15.99
CA LEU A 25 -4.07 -3.81 16.06
C LEU A 25 -3.88 -4.42 14.67
N ILE A 26 -2.79 -5.14 14.47
CA ILE A 26 -2.48 -5.86 13.24
C ILE A 26 -2.57 -7.36 13.53
N CYS A 27 -3.54 -8.03 12.92
CA CYS A 27 -3.87 -9.44 13.21
C CYS A 27 -4.01 -9.69 14.73
N GLY A 28 -4.68 -8.77 15.45
CA GLY A 28 -4.90 -8.85 16.90
C GLY A 28 -3.68 -8.49 17.77
N ASN A 29 -2.55 -8.06 17.17
CA ASN A 29 -1.35 -7.66 17.90
C ASN A 29 -1.21 -6.15 17.94
N SER A 30 -0.99 -5.57 19.10
CA SER A 30 -0.76 -4.14 19.31
C SER A 30 0.58 -3.72 18.67
N ILE A 31 0.55 -2.68 17.85
CA ILE A 31 1.76 -2.09 17.26
C ILE A 31 2.69 -1.48 18.33
N LYS A 32 2.12 -1.02 19.45
CA LYS A 32 2.89 -0.49 20.58
C LYS A 32 3.57 -1.59 21.41
N GLN A 33 2.89 -2.73 21.59
CA GLN A 33 3.38 -3.81 22.45
C GLN A 33 4.23 -4.83 21.69
N LYS A 34 3.89 -5.11 20.41
CA LYS A 34 4.55 -6.11 19.57
C LYS A 34 4.97 -5.55 18.21
N PRO A 35 5.74 -4.44 18.17
CA PRO A 35 6.03 -3.75 16.91
C PRO A 35 6.76 -4.61 15.89
N VAL A 36 7.69 -5.46 16.30
CA VAL A 36 8.44 -6.35 15.39
C VAL A 36 7.51 -7.35 14.72
N LEU A 37 6.64 -8.01 15.50
CA LEU A 37 5.67 -8.98 14.96
C LEU A 37 4.70 -8.28 13.99
N CYS A 38 4.18 -7.11 14.36
CA CYS A 38 3.31 -6.35 13.48
C CYS A 38 4.01 -6.00 12.15
N LYS A 39 5.27 -5.57 12.19
CA LYS A 39 6.07 -5.25 10.99
C LYS A 39 6.34 -6.49 10.14
N GLN A 40 6.55 -7.66 10.74
CA GLN A 40 6.71 -8.92 9.99
C GLN A 40 5.44 -9.33 9.24
N LEU A 41 4.28 -8.97 9.75
CA LEU A 41 2.98 -9.26 9.14
C LEU A 41 2.54 -8.22 8.10
N THR A 42 3.25 -7.09 8.01
CA THR A 42 2.83 -5.92 7.23
C THR A 42 3.86 -5.58 6.15
N ALA A 43 3.39 -5.22 4.96
CA ALA A 43 4.17 -4.46 4.00
C ALA A 43 3.67 -3.01 3.97
N TYR A 44 4.59 -2.05 3.91
CA TYR A 44 4.25 -0.63 3.73
C TYR A 44 4.99 -0.07 2.51
N ILE A 45 4.24 0.55 1.62
CA ILE A 45 4.77 1.25 0.45
C ILE A 45 4.32 2.71 0.53
N PRO A 46 5.26 3.66 0.72
CA PRO A 46 4.96 5.09 0.68
C PRO A 46 4.68 5.55 -0.75
N ASP A 47 4.07 6.72 -0.90
CA ASP A 47 3.83 7.42 -2.17
C ASP A 47 5.09 7.54 -3.03
N SER A 48 6.23 7.85 -2.42
CA SER A 48 7.54 7.85 -3.07
C SER A 48 8.47 6.88 -2.36
N PRO A 49 8.70 5.68 -2.90
CA PRO A 49 9.59 4.70 -2.29
C PRO A 49 11.04 5.18 -2.26
N ASP A 50 11.61 5.27 -1.06
CA ASP A 50 13.03 5.55 -0.85
C ASP A 50 13.81 4.23 -0.89
N LEU A 51 14.34 3.89 -2.06
CA LEU A 51 15.06 2.65 -2.31
C LEU A 51 16.59 2.87 -2.24
N TYR A 52 17.32 1.81 -1.92
CA TYR A 52 18.78 1.85 -1.91
C TYR A 52 19.35 1.94 -3.34
N GLU A 53 19.52 3.15 -3.86
CA GLU A 53 19.84 3.42 -5.27
C GLU A 53 21.19 2.86 -5.74
N TYR A 54 22.09 2.56 -4.81
CA TYR A 54 23.40 1.92 -5.08
C TYR A 54 23.32 0.40 -5.23
N LEU A 55 22.15 -0.20 -4.99
CA LEU A 55 21.92 -1.62 -5.24
C LEU A 55 21.31 -1.82 -6.64
N THR A 56 21.50 -3.03 -7.19
CA THR A 56 20.70 -3.47 -8.32
C THR A 56 19.30 -3.90 -7.85
N GLY A 57 18.31 -3.94 -8.77
CA GLY A 57 16.96 -4.37 -8.45
C GLY A 57 16.94 -5.74 -7.77
N ILE A 58 17.68 -6.72 -8.31
CA ILE A 58 17.72 -8.06 -7.72
C ILE A 58 18.42 -8.10 -6.35
N GLN A 59 19.45 -7.28 -6.13
CA GLN A 59 20.12 -7.17 -4.83
C GLN A 59 19.15 -6.62 -3.78
N TYR A 60 18.38 -5.58 -4.13
CA TYR A 60 17.37 -5.00 -3.24
C TYR A 60 16.27 -6.01 -2.89
N LEU A 61 15.73 -6.73 -3.87
CA LEU A 61 14.70 -7.74 -3.63
C LEU A 61 15.21 -8.87 -2.72
N ASN A 62 16.45 -9.34 -2.94
CA ASN A 62 17.05 -10.35 -2.08
C ASN A 62 17.27 -9.81 -0.65
N TYR A 63 17.74 -8.58 -0.51
CA TYR A 63 17.92 -7.92 0.79
C TYR A 63 16.62 -7.85 1.59
N VAL A 64 15.52 -7.41 0.95
CA VAL A 64 14.20 -7.37 1.60
C VAL A 64 13.75 -8.78 1.99
N CYS A 65 13.91 -9.77 1.11
CA CYS A 65 13.58 -11.16 1.41
C CYS A 65 14.39 -11.73 2.58
N ASP A 66 15.66 -11.34 2.73
CA ASP A 66 16.49 -11.74 3.88
C ASP A 66 15.95 -11.16 5.19
N ILE A 67 15.53 -9.89 5.20
CA ILE A 67 14.94 -9.23 6.39
C ILE A 67 13.68 -9.99 6.84
N PHE A 68 12.85 -10.42 5.91
CA PHE A 68 11.60 -11.13 6.21
C PHE A 68 11.78 -12.66 6.33
N GLY A 69 13.00 -13.18 6.20
CA GLY A 69 13.29 -14.61 6.37
C GLY A 69 12.73 -15.50 5.24
N VAL A 70 12.51 -14.95 4.05
CA VAL A 70 12.01 -15.72 2.90
C VAL A 70 13.08 -16.63 2.34
N GLY A 71 12.77 -17.94 2.28
CA GLY A 71 13.69 -18.97 1.82
C GLY A 71 14.14 -18.79 0.36
N LYS A 72 15.35 -19.30 0.02
CA LYS A 72 15.95 -19.08 -1.30
C LYS A 72 15.08 -19.57 -2.48
N ALA A 73 14.46 -20.73 -2.34
CA ALA A 73 13.60 -21.30 -3.38
C ALA A 73 12.34 -20.43 -3.60
N GLU A 74 11.66 -20.12 -2.49
CA GLU A 74 10.43 -19.29 -2.51
C GLU A 74 10.69 -17.89 -3.05
N ARG A 75 11.77 -17.22 -2.59
CA ARG A 75 12.10 -15.88 -3.09
C ARG A 75 12.36 -15.87 -4.59
N THR A 76 13.08 -16.88 -5.10
CA THR A 76 13.39 -16.97 -6.54
C THR A 76 12.12 -17.10 -7.37
N GLU A 77 11.18 -17.93 -6.92
CA GLU A 77 9.90 -18.13 -7.59
C GLU A 77 9.04 -16.85 -7.54
N ARG A 78 8.89 -16.27 -6.35
CA ARG A 78 8.05 -15.07 -6.14
C ARG A 78 8.60 -13.85 -6.87
N ILE A 79 9.91 -13.61 -6.79
CA ILE A 79 10.56 -12.51 -7.50
C ILE A 79 10.35 -12.67 -9.01
N ARG A 80 10.58 -13.86 -9.57
CA ARG A 80 10.35 -14.11 -10.98
C ARG A 80 8.90 -13.86 -11.37
N LYS A 81 7.94 -14.46 -10.64
CA LYS A 81 6.50 -14.28 -10.88
C LYS A 81 6.11 -12.80 -10.99
N TYR A 82 6.49 -12.01 -9.99
CA TYR A 82 6.08 -10.61 -9.94
C TYR A 82 6.90 -9.70 -10.87
N ALA A 83 8.19 -9.98 -11.07
CA ALA A 83 9.01 -9.23 -12.02
C ALA A 83 8.52 -9.41 -13.47
N ASP A 84 8.13 -10.63 -13.85
CA ASP A 84 7.53 -10.91 -15.16
C ASP A 84 6.16 -10.22 -15.28
N MET A 85 5.31 -10.31 -14.24
CA MET A 85 4.00 -9.69 -14.21
C MET A 85 4.04 -8.16 -14.40
N PHE A 86 5.00 -7.49 -13.75
CA PHE A 86 5.20 -6.04 -13.84
C PHE A 86 6.19 -5.60 -14.94
N ARG A 87 6.70 -6.56 -15.74
CA ARG A 87 7.58 -6.33 -16.89
C ARG A 87 8.86 -5.58 -16.56
N ILE A 88 9.53 -5.95 -15.47
CA ILE A 88 10.84 -5.41 -15.09
C ILE A 88 11.92 -6.48 -14.93
N SER A 89 11.66 -7.73 -15.36
CA SER A 89 12.61 -8.85 -15.23
C SER A 89 13.95 -8.56 -15.89
N GLY A 90 13.94 -7.90 -17.06
CA GLY A 90 15.16 -7.55 -17.80
C GLY A 90 15.99 -6.46 -17.12
N ASP A 91 15.38 -5.66 -16.25
CA ASP A 91 16.03 -4.51 -15.60
C ASP A 91 16.59 -4.84 -14.22
N LEU A 92 16.26 -6.01 -13.65
CA LEU A 92 16.66 -6.36 -12.28
C LEU A 92 18.18 -6.39 -12.06
N GLY A 93 18.98 -6.55 -13.11
CA GLY A 93 20.44 -6.48 -13.05
C GLY A 93 21.01 -5.04 -13.04
N SER A 94 20.19 -4.04 -13.36
CA SER A 94 20.60 -2.63 -13.42
C SER A 94 20.52 -1.96 -12.04
N LEU A 95 21.33 -0.90 -11.83
CA LEU A 95 21.28 -0.10 -10.62
C LEU A 95 19.92 0.62 -10.47
N ILE A 96 19.38 0.65 -9.26
CA ILE A 96 18.11 1.33 -8.95
C ILE A 96 18.21 2.84 -9.24
N SER A 97 19.39 3.43 -9.16
CA SER A 97 19.62 4.83 -9.54
C SER A 97 19.26 5.13 -11.02
N SER A 98 19.27 4.12 -11.89
CA SER A 98 18.88 4.26 -13.30
C SER A 98 17.37 4.05 -13.54
N TYR A 99 16.61 3.65 -12.51
CA TYR A 99 15.18 3.35 -12.66
C TYR A 99 14.35 4.63 -12.76
N SER A 100 13.34 4.60 -13.63
CA SER A 100 12.30 5.62 -13.63
C SER A 100 11.46 5.53 -12.32
N HIS A 101 10.68 6.56 -12.03
CA HIS A 101 9.77 6.55 -10.87
C HIS A 101 8.83 5.33 -10.89
N GLY A 102 8.21 5.04 -12.05
CA GLY A 102 7.34 3.86 -12.20
C GLY A 102 8.08 2.53 -12.00
N MET A 103 9.34 2.41 -12.42
CA MET A 103 10.14 1.20 -12.16
C MET A 103 10.48 1.06 -10.67
N LYS A 104 10.79 2.15 -9.97
CA LYS A 104 10.99 2.16 -8.52
C LYS A 104 9.72 1.74 -7.77
N GLN A 105 8.57 2.24 -8.20
CA GLN A 105 7.27 1.84 -7.66
C GLN A 105 6.99 0.35 -7.87
N LYS A 106 7.19 -0.16 -9.08
CA LYS A 106 7.07 -1.60 -9.38
C LYS A 106 8.01 -2.45 -8.53
N LEU A 107 9.27 -2.03 -8.37
CA LEU A 107 10.25 -2.74 -7.54
C LEU A 107 9.83 -2.79 -6.06
N ALA A 108 9.33 -1.67 -5.50
CA ALA A 108 8.80 -1.63 -4.14
C ALA A 108 7.59 -2.57 -3.95
N ILE A 109 6.68 -2.60 -4.94
CA ILE A 109 5.53 -3.51 -4.93
C ILE A 109 6.00 -4.98 -4.95
N ILE A 110 6.96 -5.33 -5.81
CA ILE A 110 7.50 -6.69 -5.87
C ILE A 110 8.16 -7.09 -4.55
N ALA A 111 8.95 -6.19 -3.94
CA ALA A 111 9.58 -6.43 -2.65
C ALA A 111 8.54 -6.70 -1.55
N ALA A 112 7.44 -5.93 -1.54
CA ALA A 112 6.34 -6.12 -0.61
C ALA A 112 5.61 -7.44 -0.82
N LEU A 113 5.35 -7.83 -2.07
CA LEU A 113 4.66 -9.08 -2.40
C LEU A 113 5.51 -10.32 -2.13
N ALA A 114 6.84 -10.21 -2.23
CA ALA A 114 7.75 -11.34 -2.09
C ALA A 114 7.73 -12.01 -0.70
N HIS A 115 7.37 -11.26 0.36
CA HIS A 115 7.27 -11.83 1.71
C HIS A 115 5.83 -12.21 2.14
N GLU A 116 4.84 -12.08 1.23
CA GLU A 116 3.43 -12.49 1.45
C GLU A 116 2.82 -11.89 2.73
N PRO A 117 2.70 -10.56 2.83
CA PRO A 117 2.19 -9.90 4.03
C PRO A 117 0.72 -10.26 4.29
N ARG A 118 0.34 -10.32 5.57
CA ARG A 118 -1.07 -10.43 5.98
C ARG A 118 -1.83 -9.11 5.85
N LEU A 119 -1.11 -8.00 5.90
CA LEU A 119 -1.62 -6.65 5.71
C LEU A 119 -0.69 -5.88 4.78
N MET A 120 -1.22 -5.38 3.67
CA MET A 120 -0.49 -4.49 2.78
C MET A 120 -1.03 -3.07 2.92
N ILE A 121 -0.16 -2.13 3.28
CA ILE A 121 -0.49 -0.71 3.47
C ILE A 121 0.23 0.08 2.39
N LEU A 122 -0.52 0.91 1.64
CA LEU A 122 0.04 1.65 0.52
C LEU A 122 -0.46 3.10 0.52
N ASP A 123 0.45 4.02 0.24
CA ASP A 123 0.10 5.42 0.03
C ASP A 123 0.10 5.71 -1.48
N GLU A 124 -1.08 6.04 -2.05
CA GLU A 124 -1.30 6.34 -3.46
C GLU A 124 -0.71 5.29 -4.45
N PRO A 125 -1.04 3.99 -4.32
CA PRO A 125 -0.31 2.90 -4.99
C PRO A 125 -0.36 2.89 -6.51
N PHE A 126 -1.30 3.60 -7.12
CA PHE A 126 -1.50 3.63 -8.57
C PHE A 126 -0.79 4.81 -9.25
N VAL A 127 -0.30 5.78 -8.47
CA VAL A 127 0.45 6.92 -8.99
C VAL A 127 1.78 6.46 -9.57
N GLY A 128 2.10 6.91 -10.77
CA GLY A 128 3.35 6.57 -11.48
C GLY A 128 3.36 5.21 -12.16
N LEU A 129 2.32 4.37 -11.99
CA LEU A 129 2.18 3.12 -12.73
C LEU A 129 1.56 3.36 -14.12
N ASP A 130 2.05 2.62 -15.10
CA ASP A 130 1.37 2.53 -16.39
C ASP A 130 0.04 1.76 -16.26
N PRO A 131 -0.90 1.92 -17.22
CA PRO A 131 -2.23 1.30 -17.12
C PRO A 131 -2.21 -0.22 -16.96
N GLU A 132 -1.24 -0.91 -17.58
CA GLU A 132 -1.12 -2.36 -17.47
C GLU A 132 -0.65 -2.76 -16.06
N ALA A 133 0.37 -2.10 -15.53
CA ALA A 133 0.84 -2.35 -14.17
C ALA A 133 -0.24 -2.04 -13.12
N ALA A 134 -1.00 -0.95 -13.29
CA ALA A 134 -2.12 -0.62 -12.42
C ALA A 134 -3.23 -1.69 -12.48
N PHE A 135 -3.53 -2.23 -13.66
CA PHE A 135 -4.47 -3.33 -13.82
C PHE A 135 -3.97 -4.60 -13.10
N ARG A 136 -2.69 -4.98 -13.31
CA ARG A 136 -2.08 -6.14 -12.64
C ARG A 136 -2.07 -6.01 -11.12
N LEU A 137 -1.77 -4.82 -10.61
CA LEU A 137 -1.81 -4.57 -9.16
C LEU A 137 -3.20 -4.78 -8.57
N LYS A 138 -4.26 -4.35 -9.28
CA LYS A 138 -5.65 -4.60 -8.85
C LYS A 138 -6.00 -6.09 -8.84
N GLU A 139 -5.50 -6.87 -9.81
CA GLU A 139 -5.67 -8.33 -9.81
C GLU A 139 -4.96 -8.96 -8.60
N VAL A 140 -3.71 -8.58 -8.33
CA VAL A 140 -2.95 -9.06 -7.17
C VAL A 140 -3.67 -8.72 -5.87
N PHE A 141 -4.23 -7.52 -5.73
CA PHE A 141 -4.99 -7.15 -4.54
C PHE A 141 -6.20 -8.07 -4.33
N ARG A 142 -6.94 -8.39 -5.39
CA ARG A 142 -8.07 -9.33 -5.30
C ARG A 142 -7.61 -10.74 -4.91
N GLU A 143 -6.52 -11.23 -5.50
CA GLU A 143 -5.94 -12.53 -5.14
C GLU A 143 -5.54 -12.58 -3.66
N MET A 144 -4.85 -11.54 -3.15
CA MET A 144 -4.44 -11.46 -1.75
C MET A 144 -5.63 -11.43 -0.80
N VAL A 145 -6.65 -10.64 -1.10
CA VAL A 145 -7.88 -10.57 -0.27
C VAL A 145 -8.62 -11.91 -0.28
N ASN A 146 -8.74 -12.56 -1.42
CA ASN A 146 -9.34 -13.90 -1.53
C ASN A 146 -8.54 -14.97 -0.75
N ALA A 147 -7.23 -14.79 -0.63
CA ALA A 147 -6.36 -15.63 0.20
C ALA A 147 -6.38 -15.26 1.71
N GLY A 148 -7.18 -14.27 2.11
CA GLY A 148 -7.38 -13.88 3.51
C GLY A 148 -6.41 -12.80 4.03
N SER A 149 -5.66 -12.12 3.15
CA SER A 149 -4.90 -10.91 3.49
C SER A 149 -5.80 -9.68 3.43
N ALA A 150 -5.36 -8.58 4.05
CA ALA A 150 -6.02 -7.28 3.99
C ALA A 150 -5.16 -6.27 3.21
N ILE A 151 -5.84 -5.40 2.46
CA ILE A 151 -5.22 -4.29 1.74
C ILE A 151 -5.79 -2.98 2.29
N PHE A 152 -4.92 -2.07 2.70
CA PHE A 152 -5.29 -0.74 3.17
C PHE A 152 -4.48 0.29 2.38
N PHE A 153 -5.14 1.12 1.61
CA PHE A 153 -4.43 2.13 0.82
C PHE A 153 -5.13 3.49 0.88
N SER A 154 -4.33 4.54 0.75
CA SER A 154 -4.84 5.88 0.53
C SER A 154 -4.98 6.13 -0.97
N THR A 155 -5.96 6.93 -1.35
CA THR A 155 -6.09 7.45 -2.72
C THR A 155 -6.91 8.73 -2.73
N HIS A 156 -6.64 9.58 -3.70
CA HIS A 156 -7.48 10.71 -4.06
C HIS A 156 -8.35 10.43 -5.29
N VAL A 157 -8.22 9.23 -5.89
CA VAL A 157 -9.00 8.80 -7.05
C VAL A 157 -10.23 8.05 -6.58
N LEU A 158 -11.35 8.75 -6.44
CA LEU A 158 -12.59 8.25 -5.85
C LEU A 158 -13.17 7.05 -6.61
N ASP A 159 -13.09 7.07 -7.95
CA ASP A 159 -13.53 5.96 -8.81
C ASP A 159 -12.76 4.64 -8.53
N VAL A 160 -11.49 4.74 -8.18
CA VAL A 160 -10.70 3.56 -7.76
C VAL A 160 -11.17 3.05 -6.41
N ALA A 161 -11.37 3.95 -5.44
CA ALA A 161 -11.87 3.58 -4.12
C ALA A 161 -13.26 2.93 -4.21
N GLU A 162 -14.18 3.52 -4.97
CA GLU A 162 -15.54 3.01 -5.12
C GLU A 162 -15.59 1.61 -5.75
N LYS A 163 -14.75 1.35 -6.77
CA LYS A 163 -14.75 0.07 -7.50
C LYS A 163 -13.91 -1.05 -6.87
N LEU A 164 -12.95 -0.69 -6.03
CA LEU A 164 -11.97 -1.66 -5.51
C LEU A 164 -12.14 -1.94 -4.02
N CYS A 165 -12.59 -0.96 -3.23
CA CYS A 165 -12.69 -1.08 -1.79
C CYS A 165 -14.05 -1.61 -1.35
N ASN A 166 -14.04 -2.51 -0.37
CA ASN A 166 -15.26 -2.94 0.33
C ASN A 166 -15.58 -2.05 1.55
N LYS A 167 -14.58 -1.31 2.06
CA LYS A 167 -14.74 -0.33 3.14
C LYS A 167 -13.97 0.94 2.81
N ILE A 168 -14.52 2.06 3.21
CA ILE A 168 -13.94 3.39 2.95
C ILE A 168 -13.91 4.19 4.25
N ALA A 169 -12.89 5.02 4.39
CA ALA A 169 -12.77 6.02 5.43
C ALA A 169 -12.39 7.36 4.80
N ILE A 170 -13.17 8.41 5.05
CA ILE A 170 -12.90 9.76 4.57
C ILE A 170 -12.26 10.57 5.69
N ILE A 171 -11.08 11.13 5.41
CA ILE A 171 -10.33 11.97 6.34
C ILE A 171 -10.31 13.40 5.81
N LYS A 172 -10.62 14.37 6.68
CA LYS A 172 -10.57 15.80 6.42
C LYS A 172 -9.95 16.52 7.61
N GLY A 173 -8.93 17.34 7.38
CA GLY A 173 -8.28 18.10 8.47
C GLY A 173 -7.78 17.24 9.64
N GLY A 174 -7.29 16.03 9.39
CA GLY A 174 -6.83 15.09 10.41
C GLY A 174 -7.94 14.37 11.19
N ARG A 175 -9.20 14.54 10.79
CA ARG A 175 -10.36 13.89 11.44
C ARG A 175 -11.03 12.90 10.51
N LEU A 176 -11.50 11.80 11.08
CA LEU A 176 -12.35 10.86 10.38
C LEU A 176 -13.77 11.44 10.30
N VAL A 177 -14.25 11.72 9.09
CA VAL A 177 -15.57 12.35 8.87
C VAL A 177 -16.63 11.35 8.39
N ALA A 178 -16.22 10.27 7.74
CA ALA A 178 -17.11 9.15 7.39
C ALA A 178 -16.31 7.85 7.33
N SER A 179 -16.92 6.73 7.72
CA SER A 179 -16.34 5.40 7.56
C SER A 179 -17.43 4.33 7.58
N GLY A 180 -17.26 3.29 6.77
CA GLY A 180 -18.22 2.19 6.65
C GLY A 180 -17.91 1.33 5.44
N THR A 181 -18.83 0.45 5.07
CA THR A 181 -18.78 -0.20 3.75
C THR A 181 -18.89 0.86 2.66
N THR A 182 -18.40 0.54 1.47
CA THR A 182 -18.51 1.46 0.32
C THR A 182 -19.96 1.85 0.06
N GLU A 183 -20.89 0.90 0.21
CA GLU A 183 -22.33 1.10 0.04
C GLU A 183 -22.93 2.01 1.12
N GLU A 184 -22.56 1.82 2.40
CA GLU A 184 -23.00 2.67 3.51
C GLU A 184 -22.50 4.11 3.38
N VAL A 185 -21.24 4.30 2.96
CA VAL A 185 -20.64 5.64 2.80
C VAL A 185 -21.20 6.36 1.58
N ARG A 186 -21.43 5.64 0.48
CA ARG A 186 -21.96 6.19 -0.77
C ARG A 186 -23.46 6.50 -0.67
N GLY A 187 -24.24 5.64 -0.01
CA GLY A 187 -25.70 5.68 -0.05
C GLY A 187 -26.21 5.48 -1.49
N ASP A 188 -27.18 6.30 -1.88
CA ASP A 188 -27.76 6.28 -3.22
C ASP A 188 -27.00 7.15 -4.24
N GLU A 189 -25.92 7.80 -3.83
CA GLU A 189 -25.12 8.72 -4.64
C GLU A 189 -23.79 8.10 -5.10
N SER A 190 -22.97 8.87 -5.82
CA SER A 190 -21.58 8.53 -6.09
C SER A 190 -20.69 8.90 -4.90
N LEU A 191 -19.57 8.20 -4.74
CA LEU A 191 -18.59 8.57 -3.72
C LEU A 191 -18.04 9.99 -3.94
N GLU A 192 -18.03 10.46 -5.19
CA GLU A 192 -17.63 11.82 -5.56
C GLU A 192 -18.61 12.87 -5.01
N SER A 193 -19.93 12.65 -5.13
CA SER A 193 -20.95 13.53 -4.57
C SER A 193 -20.82 13.64 -3.04
N VAL A 194 -20.72 12.50 -2.37
CA VAL A 194 -20.53 12.47 -0.89
C VAL A 194 -19.25 13.19 -0.48
N PHE A 195 -18.17 13.00 -1.23
CA PHE A 195 -16.90 13.67 -0.93
C PHE A 195 -17.00 15.19 -1.10
N LEU A 196 -17.72 15.69 -2.12
CA LEU A 196 -17.94 17.13 -2.33
C LEU A 196 -18.78 17.71 -1.20
N GLU A 197 -19.85 17.06 -0.78
CA GLU A 197 -20.67 17.49 0.37
C GLU A 197 -19.85 17.62 1.65
N VAL A 198 -19.00 16.61 1.93
CA VAL A 198 -18.09 16.64 3.08
C VAL A 198 -17.13 17.83 2.99
N LEU A 199 -16.67 18.20 1.79
CA LEU A 199 -15.79 19.37 1.61
C LEU A 199 -16.52 20.70 1.87
N GLU A 200 -17.77 20.82 1.45
CA GLU A 200 -18.58 22.04 1.56
C GLU A 200 -19.14 22.25 2.98
N SER A 201 -19.33 21.21 3.74
CA SER A 201 -19.95 21.25 5.09
C SER A 201 -19.20 22.13 6.13
N ASP A 202 -17.97 22.57 5.86
CA ASP A 202 -17.19 23.49 6.73
C ASP A 202 -17.18 24.95 6.23
N ALA A 203 -17.93 25.29 5.15
CA ALA A 203 -17.96 26.64 4.61
C ALA A 203 -19.00 27.56 5.30
N HIS A 204 -19.58 27.12 6.42
CA HIS A 204 -20.59 27.89 7.18
C HIS A 204 -20.20 28.05 8.64
#